data_20df028bb12fe68e94f4806c3ab4a629
#
_entry.id   20df028bb12fe68e94f4806c3ab4a629
#
_cell.length_a   1.000
_cell.length_b   1.000
_cell.length_c   1.000
_cell.angle_alpha   90.00
_cell.angle_beta   90.00
_cell.angle_gamma   90.00
#
_symmetry.space_group_name_H-M   'P 1'
#
loop_
_entity.id
_entity.type
_entity.pdbx_description
1 polymer ?
#
loop_
_entity_poly.entity_id
_entity_poly.type
_entity_poly.pdbx_seq_one_letter_code
_entity_poly.pdbx_strand_id
1 'polypeptide(L)'
;MTQRVPVTGAAQAGRGRVRVMTGLTTQAGGDYLCGPALTCACAPEDNLAVHAALYQAEPGAVLVCDGAGSRRCALFGELMATDAANRGLAGLVAAGPIRDIAGIDGLGFPVWCTGTAPGQAAKAAVVSVGLPVVVGGVLVAPGDQMIADRDGVVVVPATEWPALQDEVAALTAKEEKTRERLAAGERLADINGLDLARFLPPGHGNS
;
A
#
# COMPACT_ATOMS: atom_id res chain seq x y z
N MET A 1 -15.21 -5.63 13.67
CA MET A 1 -14.06 -4.85 13.15
C MET A 1 -13.09 -5.84 12.53
N THR A 2 -12.86 -5.77 11.24
CA THR A 2 -11.89 -6.64 10.55
C THR A 2 -10.48 -6.28 11.06
N GLN A 3 -9.71 -7.28 11.48
CA GLN A 3 -8.36 -7.06 11.99
C GLN A 3 -7.47 -6.41 10.91
N ARG A 4 -6.74 -5.35 11.28
CA ARG A 4 -5.80 -4.68 10.39
C ARG A 4 -4.69 -5.66 9.98
N VAL A 5 -4.47 -5.86 8.68
CA VAL A 5 -3.40 -6.71 8.14
C VAL A 5 -2.17 -5.83 7.91
N PRO A 6 -1.05 -6.03 8.64
CA PRO A 6 0.17 -5.25 8.41
C PRO A 6 0.82 -5.61 7.06
N VAL A 7 1.41 -4.62 6.38
CA VAL A 7 2.15 -4.82 5.12
C VAL A 7 3.27 -5.84 5.29
N THR A 8 4.06 -5.74 6.36
CA THR A 8 5.15 -6.67 6.66
C THR A 8 4.65 -8.08 6.91
N GLY A 9 3.53 -8.24 7.63
CA GLY A 9 2.88 -9.53 7.86
C GLY A 9 2.40 -10.17 6.55
N ALA A 10 1.75 -9.38 5.68
CA ALA A 10 1.31 -9.84 4.37
C ALA A 10 2.49 -10.27 3.48
N ALA A 11 3.56 -9.47 3.44
CA ALA A 11 4.76 -9.78 2.65
C ALA A 11 5.49 -11.03 3.17
N GLN A 12 5.54 -11.24 4.48
CA GLN A 12 6.20 -12.39 5.11
C GLN A 12 5.39 -13.67 4.94
N ALA A 13 4.08 -13.65 5.22
CA ALA A 13 3.21 -14.81 5.08
C ALA A 13 3.03 -15.20 3.61
N GLY A 14 2.80 -14.21 2.73
CA GLY A 14 2.57 -14.42 1.30
C GLY A 14 3.81 -14.47 0.43
N ARG A 15 4.98 -14.87 0.95
CA ARG A 15 6.25 -14.91 0.20
C ARG A 15 6.08 -15.60 -1.16
N GLY A 16 6.43 -14.89 -2.26
CA GLY A 16 6.30 -15.35 -3.63
C GLY A 16 4.92 -15.14 -4.27
N ARG A 17 3.89 -14.82 -3.48
CA ARG A 17 2.52 -14.52 -3.94
C ARG A 17 2.19 -13.04 -3.80
N VAL A 18 2.67 -12.40 -2.75
CA VAL A 18 2.51 -10.97 -2.49
C VAL A 18 3.60 -10.19 -3.20
N ARG A 19 3.21 -9.12 -3.88
CA ARG A 19 4.11 -8.27 -4.67
C ARG A 19 4.29 -6.93 -3.97
N VAL A 20 5.55 -6.53 -3.76
CA VAL A 20 5.91 -5.28 -3.07
C VAL A 20 6.10 -4.17 -4.11
N MET A 21 5.39 -3.07 -3.94
CA MET A 21 5.57 -1.86 -4.77
C MET A 21 6.78 -1.06 -4.30
N THR A 22 7.43 -0.38 -5.26
CA THR A 22 8.58 0.50 -5.01
C THR A 22 8.35 1.89 -5.62
N GLY A 23 9.16 2.86 -5.21
CA GLY A 23 9.10 4.21 -5.79
C GLY A 23 7.90 5.07 -5.37
N LEU A 24 7.09 4.61 -4.42
CA LEU A 24 6.03 5.39 -3.79
C LEU A 24 6.63 6.10 -2.56
N THR A 25 7.09 7.34 -2.76
CA THR A 25 7.94 8.05 -1.79
C THR A 25 7.19 9.06 -0.93
N THR A 26 5.93 9.33 -1.26
CA THR A 26 5.10 10.31 -0.54
C THR A 26 3.85 9.64 0.00
N GLN A 27 3.60 9.82 1.28
CA GLN A 27 2.38 9.44 1.97
C GLN A 27 1.69 10.71 2.47
N ALA A 28 0.36 10.76 2.37
CA ALA A 28 -0.47 11.83 2.90
C ALA A 28 -1.75 11.27 3.52
N GLY A 29 -2.39 12.04 4.38
CA GLY A 29 -3.63 11.66 5.04
C GLY A 29 -3.46 10.53 6.06
N GLY A 30 -4.22 9.46 5.91
CA GLY A 30 -4.17 8.31 6.81
C GLY A 30 -2.91 7.45 6.66
N ASP A 31 -2.66 6.61 7.65
CA ASP A 31 -1.48 5.73 7.72
C ASP A 31 -1.77 4.27 7.35
N TYR A 32 -2.96 3.99 6.82
CA TYR A 32 -3.37 2.64 6.43
C TYR A 32 -4.47 2.66 5.39
N LEU A 33 -4.37 1.78 4.40
CA LEU A 33 -5.48 1.40 3.54
C LEU A 33 -5.48 -0.12 3.33
N CYS A 34 -6.67 -0.66 3.09
CA CYS A 34 -6.85 -2.05 2.70
C CYS A 34 -8.17 -2.17 1.92
N GLY A 35 -8.11 -2.66 0.70
CA GLY A 35 -9.30 -2.82 -0.13
C GLY A 35 -8.99 -3.32 -1.54
N PRO A 36 -10.02 -3.73 -2.29
CA PRO A 36 -9.87 -4.17 -3.67
C PRO A 36 -9.47 -3.01 -4.59
N ALA A 37 -8.59 -3.29 -5.54
CA ALA A 37 -8.10 -2.30 -6.49
C ALA A 37 -9.17 -1.89 -7.51
N LEU A 38 -9.45 -0.60 -7.59
CA LEU A 38 -10.11 0.05 -8.72
C LEU A 38 -9.01 0.72 -9.56
N THR A 39 -8.70 0.16 -10.69
CA THR A 39 -7.56 0.57 -11.52
C THR A 39 -7.93 1.60 -12.57
N CYS A 40 -7.04 2.56 -12.82
CA CYS A 40 -7.13 3.45 -13.97
C CYS A 40 -5.75 3.82 -14.53
N ALA A 41 -5.68 4.10 -15.82
CA ALA A 41 -4.49 4.62 -16.50
C ALA A 41 -4.79 6.00 -17.09
N CYS A 42 -3.93 6.96 -16.77
CA CYS A 42 -3.98 8.33 -17.28
C CYS A 42 -3.16 8.47 -18.58
N ALA A 43 -3.46 9.49 -19.36
CA ALA A 43 -2.50 10.02 -20.32
C ALA A 43 -1.46 10.90 -19.57
N PRO A 44 -0.27 11.15 -20.15
CA PRO A 44 0.72 12.00 -19.53
C PRO A 44 0.16 13.38 -19.16
N GLU A 45 0.38 13.83 -17.92
CA GLU A 45 -0.07 15.12 -17.38
C GLU A 45 -1.60 15.35 -17.47
N ASP A 46 -2.39 14.26 -17.49
CA ASP A 46 -3.85 14.27 -17.55
C ASP A 46 -4.45 13.43 -16.43
N ASN A 47 -5.60 13.82 -15.88
CA ASN A 47 -6.25 13.08 -14.80
C ASN A 47 -7.73 12.73 -15.05
N LEU A 48 -8.20 12.81 -16.30
CA LEU A 48 -9.59 12.48 -16.60
C LEU A 48 -9.93 11.03 -16.27
N ALA A 49 -8.96 10.09 -16.41
CA ALA A 49 -9.16 8.69 -16.02
C ALA A 49 -9.41 8.52 -14.51
N VAL A 50 -8.77 9.34 -13.67
CA VAL A 50 -9.01 9.35 -12.21
C VAL A 50 -10.44 9.79 -11.90
N HIS A 51 -10.94 10.86 -12.58
CA HIS A 51 -12.33 11.28 -12.44
C HIS A 51 -13.31 10.20 -12.89
N ALA A 52 -13.02 9.52 -14.02
CA ALA A 52 -13.86 8.44 -14.53
C ALA A 52 -13.89 7.23 -13.59
N ALA A 53 -12.75 6.90 -12.95
CA ALA A 53 -12.67 5.85 -11.96
C ALA A 53 -13.46 6.21 -10.68
N LEU A 54 -13.32 7.43 -10.18
CA LEU A 54 -14.09 7.90 -9.02
C LEU A 54 -15.62 7.80 -9.26
N TYR A 55 -16.06 8.07 -10.47
CA TYR A 55 -17.48 7.97 -10.83
C TYR A 55 -18.02 6.53 -10.74
N GLN A 56 -17.16 5.53 -10.92
CA GLN A 56 -17.49 4.09 -10.89
C GLN A 56 -17.12 3.43 -9.54
N ALA A 57 -16.62 4.22 -8.58
CA ALA A 57 -16.05 3.68 -7.36
C ALA A 57 -17.11 3.08 -6.43
N GLU A 58 -16.82 1.88 -5.93
CA GLU A 58 -17.59 1.22 -4.89
C GLU A 58 -16.96 1.48 -3.51
N PRO A 59 -17.76 1.54 -2.43
CA PRO A 59 -17.23 1.70 -1.08
C PRO A 59 -16.20 0.62 -0.73
N GLY A 60 -15.13 1.01 -0.04
CA GLY A 60 -14.03 0.13 0.35
C GLY A 60 -12.97 -0.10 -0.73
N ALA A 61 -13.18 0.35 -1.96
CA ALA A 61 -12.17 0.21 -3.02
C ALA A 61 -10.96 1.12 -2.77
N VAL A 62 -9.79 0.67 -3.21
CA VAL A 62 -8.57 1.47 -3.31
C VAL A 62 -8.37 1.89 -4.76
N LEU A 63 -8.33 3.19 -5.01
CA LEU A 63 -8.02 3.71 -6.34
C LEU A 63 -6.53 3.48 -6.65
N VAL A 64 -6.23 2.79 -7.76
CA VAL A 64 -4.87 2.51 -8.20
C VAL A 64 -4.65 3.13 -9.57
N CYS A 65 -3.77 4.15 -9.62
CA CYS A 65 -3.61 5.00 -10.80
C CYS A 65 -2.20 4.87 -11.40
N ASP A 66 -2.13 4.47 -12.66
CA ASP A 66 -0.94 4.67 -13.49
C ASP A 66 -0.98 6.08 -14.09
N GLY A 67 -0.06 6.93 -13.66
CA GLY A 67 0.04 8.33 -14.08
C GLY A 67 0.87 8.55 -15.34
N ALA A 68 1.24 7.51 -16.08
CA ALA A 68 2.00 7.59 -17.32
C ALA A 68 3.29 8.43 -17.22
N GLY A 69 3.97 8.40 -16.05
CA GLY A 69 5.18 9.17 -15.82
C GLY A 69 4.97 10.67 -15.60
N SER A 70 3.74 11.11 -15.32
CA SER A 70 3.43 12.50 -14.94
C SER A 70 4.32 12.99 -13.79
N ARG A 71 4.85 14.21 -13.89
CA ARG A 71 5.77 14.78 -12.89
C ARG A 71 5.48 16.24 -12.55
N ARG A 72 4.86 16.99 -13.46
CA ARG A 72 4.64 18.44 -13.32
C ARG A 72 3.23 18.79 -12.89
N CYS A 73 2.27 17.91 -13.22
CA CYS A 73 0.86 18.10 -12.92
C CYS A 73 0.39 17.03 -11.93
N ALA A 74 -0.31 17.47 -10.88
CA ALA A 74 -0.90 16.58 -9.91
C ALA A 74 -2.07 15.80 -10.51
N LEU A 75 -2.09 14.50 -10.33
CA LEU A 75 -3.19 13.64 -10.75
C LEU A 75 -4.38 13.69 -9.79
N PHE A 76 -4.11 14.07 -8.53
CA PHE A 76 -5.08 14.05 -7.45
C PHE A 76 -4.81 15.20 -6.47
N GLY A 77 -5.86 15.72 -5.83
CA GLY A 77 -5.78 16.79 -4.83
C GLY A 77 -6.94 16.71 -3.85
N GLU A 78 -7.04 17.68 -2.94
CA GLU A 78 -8.01 17.71 -1.83
C GLU A 78 -9.47 17.51 -2.29
N LEU A 79 -9.92 18.21 -3.33
CA LEU A 79 -11.31 18.09 -3.79
C LEU A 79 -11.65 16.67 -4.28
N MET A 80 -10.68 16.00 -4.91
CA MET A 80 -10.86 14.61 -5.35
C MET A 80 -10.77 13.65 -4.15
N ALA A 81 -9.93 13.93 -3.16
CA ALA A 81 -9.87 13.19 -1.90
C ALA A 81 -11.19 13.30 -1.12
N THR A 82 -11.79 14.48 -1.10
CA THR A 82 -13.12 14.71 -0.50
C THR A 82 -14.20 13.88 -1.21
N ASP A 83 -14.22 13.86 -2.54
CA ASP A 83 -15.17 13.05 -3.31
C ASP A 83 -14.96 11.56 -3.06
N ALA A 84 -13.69 11.11 -3.08
CA ALA A 84 -13.32 9.72 -2.79
C ALA A 84 -13.74 9.29 -1.37
N ALA A 85 -13.48 10.12 -0.36
CA ALA A 85 -13.87 9.86 1.02
C ALA A 85 -15.39 9.80 1.18
N ASN A 86 -16.14 10.71 0.54
CA ASN A 86 -17.61 10.72 0.55
C ASN A 86 -18.21 9.47 -0.10
N ARG A 87 -17.51 8.87 -1.07
CA ARG A 87 -17.88 7.60 -1.68
C ARG A 87 -17.43 6.38 -0.90
N GLY A 88 -16.71 6.58 0.21
CA GLY A 88 -16.23 5.53 1.07
C GLY A 88 -15.04 4.74 0.52
N LEU A 89 -14.23 5.31 -0.38
CA LEU A 89 -12.99 4.66 -0.82
C LEU A 89 -12.03 4.51 0.35
N ALA A 90 -11.26 3.42 0.33
CA ALA A 90 -10.26 3.14 1.35
C ALA A 90 -8.97 3.96 1.19
N GLY A 91 -8.70 4.50 0.01
CA GLY A 91 -7.54 5.33 -0.26
C GLY A 91 -7.10 5.35 -1.72
N LEU A 92 -5.92 5.92 -1.96
CA LEU A 92 -5.28 6.06 -3.28
C LEU A 92 -3.86 5.51 -3.28
N VAL A 93 -3.49 4.78 -4.33
CA VAL A 93 -2.11 4.44 -4.69
C VAL A 93 -1.84 4.93 -6.12
N ALA A 94 -0.91 5.88 -6.31
CA ALA A 94 -0.70 6.52 -7.60
C ALA A 94 0.77 6.53 -8.04
N ALA A 95 1.04 6.06 -9.25
CA ALA A 95 2.32 6.29 -9.95
C ALA A 95 2.32 7.68 -10.60
N GLY A 96 2.18 8.71 -9.78
CA GLY A 96 2.18 10.11 -10.19
C GLY A 96 2.08 11.04 -8.98
N PRO A 97 2.31 12.35 -9.17
CA PRO A 97 2.28 13.29 -8.07
C PRO A 97 0.85 13.67 -7.66
N ILE A 98 0.74 14.14 -6.42
CA ILE A 98 -0.48 14.74 -5.87
C ILE A 98 -0.23 16.20 -5.47
N ARG A 99 -1.26 16.92 -5.05
CA ARG A 99 -1.20 18.27 -4.51
C ARG A 99 -2.16 18.46 -3.32
N ASP A 100 -2.15 19.64 -2.74
CA ASP A 100 -3.04 20.02 -1.62
C ASP A 100 -2.86 19.10 -0.39
N ILE A 101 -1.61 18.77 -0.07
CA ILE A 101 -1.24 17.80 0.98
C ILE A 101 -1.90 18.12 2.31
N ALA A 102 -1.87 19.39 2.75
CA ALA A 102 -2.46 19.79 4.02
C ALA A 102 -3.98 19.55 4.08
N GLY A 103 -4.69 19.71 2.96
CA GLY A 103 -6.10 19.37 2.86
C GLY A 103 -6.35 17.86 2.94
N ILE A 104 -5.54 17.07 2.24
CA ILE A 104 -5.61 15.60 2.27
C ILE A 104 -5.30 15.08 3.69
N ASP A 105 -4.29 15.64 4.36
CA ASP A 105 -3.96 15.33 5.76
C ASP A 105 -5.11 15.66 6.70
N GLY A 106 -5.74 16.81 6.52
CA GLY A 106 -6.90 17.23 7.30
C GLY A 106 -8.13 16.32 7.13
N LEU A 107 -8.30 15.72 5.96
CA LEU A 107 -9.34 14.73 5.69
C LEU A 107 -9.01 13.35 6.27
N GLY A 108 -7.74 13.04 6.51
CA GLY A 108 -7.28 11.71 6.88
C GLY A 108 -7.46 10.67 5.77
N PHE A 109 -7.62 11.07 4.51
CA PHE A 109 -7.79 10.16 3.38
C PHE A 109 -6.44 9.57 2.97
N PRO A 110 -6.23 8.24 3.05
CA PRO A 110 -4.91 7.63 2.86
C PRO A 110 -4.44 7.70 1.41
N VAL A 111 -3.22 8.19 1.18
CA VAL A 111 -2.60 8.30 -0.14
C VAL A 111 -1.15 7.86 -0.11
N TRP A 112 -0.76 7.00 -1.07
CA TRP A 112 0.64 6.67 -1.41
C TRP A 112 0.90 7.06 -2.86
N CYS A 113 1.92 7.87 -3.12
CA CYS A 113 2.22 8.37 -4.45
C CYS A 113 3.72 8.58 -4.68
N THR A 114 4.11 8.98 -5.89
CA THR A 114 5.52 9.18 -6.25
C THR A 114 6.08 10.56 -5.88
N GLY A 115 5.25 11.47 -5.38
CA GLY A 115 5.69 12.81 -5.01
C GLY A 115 4.59 13.85 -5.08
N THR A 116 4.98 15.12 -5.10
CA THR A 116 4.06 16.26 -5.15
C THR A 116 4.36 17.17 -6.34
N ALA A 117 3.33 17.76 -6.93
CA ALA A 117 3.46 18.79 -7.96
C ALA A 117 2.31 19.78 -7.87
N PRO A 118 2.55 21.10 -7.95
CA PRO A 118 1.49 22.10 -7.86
C PRO A 118 0.69 22.26 -9.18
N GLY A 119 1.20 21.76 -10.30
CA GLY A 119 0.60 21.91 -11.61
C GLY A 119 -0.78 21.26 -11.70
N GLN A 120 -1.65 21.86 -12.50
CA GLN A 120 -2.98 21.33 -12.79
C GLN A 120 -2.89 20.37 -13.98
N ALA A 121 -3.40 19.15 -13.83
CA ALA A 121 -3.51 18.18 -14.91
C ALA A 121 -4.60 18.58 -15.91
N ALA A 122 -4.41 18.20 -17.16
CA ALA A 122 -5.44 18.25 -18.19
C ALA A 122 -6.61 17.29 -17.85
N LYS A 123 -7.72 17.46 -18.57
CA LYS A 123 -8.89 16.60 -18.50
C LYS A 123 -9.38 16.33 -19.93
N ALA A 124 -8.53 15.67 -20.71
CA ALA A 124 -8.73 15.52 -22.15
C ALA A 124 -8.90 14.05 -22.58
N ALA A 125 -8.29 13.10 -21.87
CA ALA A 125 -8.26 11.72 -22.30
C ALA A 125 -8.38 10.72 -21.13
N VAL A 126 -9.15 9.66 -21.36
CA VAL A 126 -9.17 8.44 -20.54
C VAL A 126 -8.43 7.35 -21.30
N VAL A 127 -7.33 6.84 -20.76
CA VAL A 127 -6.63 5.69 -21.34
C VAL A 127 -7.38 4.40 -21.00
N SER A 128 -7.59 4.15 -19.71
CA SER A 128 -8.42 3.03 -19.28
C SER A 128 -8.96 3.21 -17.85
N VAL A 129 -10.08 2.52 -17.56
CA VAL A 129 -10.60 2.27 -16.22
C VAL A 129 -10.97 0.79 -16.13
N GLY A 130 -10.65 0.13 -15.01
CA GLY A 130 -10.97 -1.29 -14.81
C GLY A 130 -10.14 -2.26 -15.66
N LEU A 131 -9.00 -1.83 -16.20
CA LEU A 131 -8.01 -2.71 -16.84
C LEU A 131 -6.74 -2.79 -16.00
N PRO A 132 -5.94 -3.87 -16.12
CA PRO A 132 -4.67 -3.98 -15.38
C PRO A 132 -3.74 -2.80 -15.64
N VAL A 133 -3.07 -2.30 -14.59
CA VAL A 133 -2.11 -1.19 -14.63
C VAL A 133 -0.78 -1.57 -13.99
N VAL A 134 0.29 -0.83 -14.28
CA VAL A 134 1.58 -1.01 -13.61
C VAL A 134 1.84 0.17 -12.70
N VAL A 135 1.90 -0.08 -11.38
CA VAL A 135 2.18 0.93 -10.35
C VAL A 135 3.28 0.41 -9.44
N GLY A 136 4.28 1.24 -9.16
CA GLY A 136 5.41 0.84 -8.31
C GLY A 136 6.19 -0.38 -8.82
N GLY A 137 6.26 -0.58 -10.15
CA GLY A 137 6.90 -1.72 -10.79
C GLY A 137 6.07 -3.03 -10.72
N VAL A 138 4.83 -2.97 -10.25
CA VAL A 138 3.96 -4.13 -10.05
C VAL A 138 2.73 -4.05 -10.94
N LEU A 139 2.40 -5.15 -11.63
CA LEU A 139 1.12 -5.27 -12.34
C LEU A 139 0.00 -5.48 -11.31
N VAL A 140 -1.02 -4.63 -11.38
CA VAL A 140 -2.23 -4.68 -10.54
C VAL A 140 -3.43 -4.95 -11.43
N ALA A 141 -4.13 -6.02 -11.17
CA ALA A 141 -5.40 -6.31 -11.82
C ALA A 141 -6.57 -5.68 -11.02
N PRO A 142 -7.69 -5.32 -11.67
CA PRO A 142 -8.90 -4.92 -10.97
C PRO A 142 -9.32 -6.01 -9.95
N GLY A 143 -9.64 -5.58 -8.72
CA GLY A 143 -10.01 -6.49 -7.64
C GLY A 143 -8.86 -7.13 -6.86
N ASP A 144 -7.59 -6.99 -7.30
CA ASP A 144 -6.44 -7.37 -6.46
C ASP A 144 -6.49 -6.60 -5.14
N GLN A 145 -6.17 -7.27 -4.03
CA GLN A 145 -6.20 -6.63 -2.72
C GLN A 145 -4.98 -5.75 -2.51
N MET A 146 -5.22 -4.48 -2.27
CA MET A 146 -4.20 -3.50 -1.91
C MET A 146 -4.08 -3.43 -0.39
N ILE A 147 -2.86 -3.36 0.12
CA ILE A 147 -2.58 -3.08 1.53
C ILE A 147 -1.44 -2.08 1.57
N ALA A 148 -1.60 -1.00 2.33
CA ALA A 148 -0.53 -0.05 2.57
C ALA A 148 -0.53 0.42 4.02
N ASP A 149 0.66 0.60 4.55
CA ASP A 149 0.94 1.24 5.84
C ASP A 149 2.28 1.99 5.75
N ARG A 150 2.85 2.36 6.90
CA ARG A 150 4.13 3.11 6.95
C ARG A 150 5.34 2.33 6.42
N ASP A 151 5.24 1.00 6.32
CA ASP A 151 6.30 0.16 5.78
C ASP A 151 6.25 0.07 4.25
N GLY A 152 5.15 0.51 3.61
CA GLY A 152 5.03 0.56 2.17
C GLY A 152 3.68 0.08 1.64
N VAL A 153 3.70 -0.44 0.40
CA VAL A 153 2.50 -0.89 -0.32
C VAL A 153 2.74 -2.29 -0.89
N VAL A 154 1.78 -3.17 -0.69
CA VAL A 154 1.77 -4.50 -1.30
C VAL A 154 0.47 -4.79 -2.03
N VAL A 155 0.58 -5.70 -3.00
CA VAL A 155 -0.53 -6.20 -3.81
C VAL A 155 -0.65 -7.70 -3.63
N VAL A 156 -1.85 -8.14 -3.34
CA VAL A 156 -2.20 -9.55 -3.18
C VAL A 156 -3.20 -9.92 -4.28
N PRO A 157 -2.96 -10.95 -5.10
CA PRO A 157 -3.96 -11.42 -6.04
C PRO A 157 -5.30 -11.69 -5.34
N ALA A 158 -6.41 -11.29 -5.94
CA ALA A 158 -7.74 -11.44 -5.34
C ALA A 158 -8.02 -12.87 -4.86
N THR A 159 -7.55 -13.88 -5.62
CA THR A 159 -7.71 -15.31 -5.30
C THR A 159 -6.93 -15.78 -4.09
N GLU A 160 -5.84 -15.07 -3.74
CA GLU A 160 -4.96 -15.41 -2.62
C GLU A 160 -5.36 -14.73 -1.30
N TRP A 161 -6.20 -13.70 -1.39
CA TRP A 161 -6.54 -12.86 -0.25
C TRP A 161 -7.17 -13.63 0.93
N PRO A 162 -8.17 -14.51 0.74
CA PRO A 162 -8.77 -15.24 1.87
C PRO A 162 -7.76 -16.09 2.64
N ALA A 163 -6.93 -16.86 1.93
CA ALA A 163 -5.91 -17.70 2.55
C ALA A 163 -4.84 -16.88 3.28
N LEU A 164 -4.43 -15.75 2.68
CA LEU A 164 -3.42 -14.87 3.26
C LEU A 164 -3.87 -14.27 4.60
N GLN A 165 -5.14 -13.94 4.75
CA GLN A 165 -5.66 -13.40 6.02
C GLN A 165 -5.45 -14.39 7.18
N ASP A 166 -5.72 -15.67 6.96
CA ASP A 166 -5.53 -16.72 7.97
C ASP A 166 -4.03 -16.93 8.28
N GLU A 167 -3.19 -16.92 7.24
CA GLU A 167 -1.74 -17.04 7.40
C GLU A 167 -1.14 -15.88 8.19
N VAL A 168 -1.59 -14.65 7.92
CA VAL A 168 -1.15 -13.45 8.68
C VAL A 168 -1.62 -13.53 10.13
N ALA A 169 -2.84 -13.98 10.37
CA ALA A 169 -3.34 -14.16 11.74
C ALA A 169 -2.49 -15.18 12.53
N ALA A 170 -2.13 -16.30 11.90
CA ALA A 170 -1.24 -17.30 12.50
C ALA A 170 0.18 -16.75 12.76
N LEU A 171 0.72 -15.98 11.81
CA LEU A 171 2.02 -15.32 11.96
C LEU A 171 2.01 -14.33 13.13
N THR A 172 0.99 -13.47 13.22
CA THR A 172 0.83 -12.49 14.30
C THR A 172 0.78 -13.18 15.67
N ALA A 173 0.05 -14.30 15.79
CA ALA A 173 0.00 -15.06 17.03
C ALA A 173 1.37 -15.67 17.41
N LYS A 174 2.15 -16.09 16.42
CA LYS A 174 3.53 -16.57 16.65
C LYS A 174 4.46 -15.44 17.09
N GLU A 175 4.36 -14.28 16.46
CA GLU A 175 5.16 -13.10 16.80
C GLU A 175 4.85 -12.61 18.22
N GLU A 176 3.59 -12.67 18.67
CA GLU A 176 3.22 -12.30 20.03
C GLU A 176 3.94 -13.17 21.07
N LYS A 177 3.95 -14.49 20.88
CA LYS A 177 4.73 -15.41 21.72
C LYS A 177 6.23 -15.09 21.72
N THR A 178 6.76 -14.66 20.57
CA THR A 178 8.15 -14.23 20.47
C THR A 178 8.40 -12.94 21.28
N ARG A 179 7.47 -11.97 21.24
CA ARG A 179 7.55 -10.74 22.05
C ARG A 179 7.54 -11.05 23.57
N GLU A 180 6.67 -11.98 24.00
CA GLU A 180 6.64 -12.44 25.42
C GLU A 180 7.99 -13.02 25.84
N ARG A 181 8.62 -13.86 25.03
CA ARG A 181 9.94 -14.45 25.30
C ARG A 181 11.04 -13.40 25.34
N LEU A 182 11.02 -12.43 24.40
CA LEU A 182 11.94 -11.29 24.40
C LEU A 182 11.77 -10.43 25.66
N ALA A 183 10.51 -10.18 26.08
CA ALA A 183 10.22 -9.44 27.30
C ALA A 183 10.71 -10.17 28.57
N ALA A 184 10.78 -11.51 28.53
CA ALA A 184 11.37 -12.33 29.58
C ALA A 184 12.92 -12.35 29.56
N GLY A 185 13.56 -11.64 28.61
CA GLY A 185 15.01 -11.50 28.49
C GLY A 185 15.69 -12.52 27.58
N GLU A 186 14.93 -13.38 26.88
CA GLU A 186 15.51 -14.28 25.90
C GLU A 186 16.04 -13.49 24.69
N ARG A 187 17.05 -14.01 24.00
CA ARG A 187 17.64 -13.36 22.82
C ARG A 187 16.93 -13.85 21.56
N LEU A 188 16.68 -12.96 20.61
CA LEU A 188 16.00 -13.30 19.36
C LEU A 188 16.72 -14.39 18.56
N ALA A 189 18.06 -14.40 18.59
CA ALA A 189 18.86 -15.43 17.93
C ALA A 189 18.59 -16.83 18.49
N ASP A 190 18.49 -16.93 19.83
CA ASP A 190 18.22 -18.20 20.52
C ASP A 190 16.79 -18.67 20.26
N ILE A 191 15.83 -17.73 20.29
CA ILE A 191 14.42 -17.99 19.96
C ILE A 191 14.30 -18.59 18.55
N ASN A 192 15.09 -18.07 17.59
CA ASN A 192 15.08 -18.49 16.19
C ASN A 192 16.03 -19.66 15.90
N GLY A 193 16.75 -20.17 16.91
CA GLY A 193 17.69 -21.30 16.75
C GLY A 193 18.89 -20.95 15.86
N LEU A 194 19.35 -19.71 15.86
CA LEU A 194 20.48 -19.26 15.04
C LEU A 194 21.80 -19.63 15.72
N ASP A 195 22.64 -20.44 15.05
CA ASP A 195 24.02 -20.70 15.50
C ASP A 195 24.93 -19.50 15.13
N LEU A 196 25.21 -18.66 16.10
CA LEU A 196 26.10 -17.51 15.96
C LEU A 196 27.51 -17.76 16.45
N ALA A 197 27.83 -18.94 17.02
CA ALA A 197 29.12 -19.23 17.68
C ALA A 197 30.31 -18.94 16.75
N ARG A 198 30.20 -19.25 15.46
CA ARG A 198 31.26 -19.02 14.46
C ARG A 198 31.51 -17.54 14.09
N PHE A 199 30.64 -16.63 14.52
CA PHE A 199 30.73 -15.19 14.24
C PHE A 199 31.05 -14.35 15.48
N LEU A 200 31.07 -14.98 16.65
CA LEU A 200 31.32 -14.29 17.92
C LEU A 200 32.79 -14.45 18.33
N PRO A 201 33.42 -13.45 19.00
CA PRO A 201 34.73 -13.60 19.59
C PRO A 201 34.76 -14.75 20.59
N PRO A 202 35.91 -15.44 20.77
CA PRO A 202 36.05 -16.47 21.79
C PRO A 202 35.69 -15.93 23.18
N GLY A 203 34.76 -16.61 23.87
CA GLY A 203 34.32 -16.23 25.22
C GLY A 203 32.92 -15.56 25.31
N HIS A 204 32.22 -15.34 24.21
CA HIS A 204 30.86 -14.76 24.22
C HIS A 204 29.72 -15.79 24.07
N GLY A 205 30.01 -17.07 24.32
CA GLY A 205 29.03 -18.15 24.34
C GLY A 205 28.60 -18.47 25.77
N ASN A 206 27.33 -18.28 26.08
CA ASN A 206 26.61 -18.67 27.32
C ASN A 206 27.12 -18.08 28.63
N SER A 207 26.48 -17.03 29.07
CA SER A 207 26.25 -16.74 30.49
C SER A 207 24.74 -16.56 30.70
#